data_7d34450d906765cea66d2a7008031b44
#
_entry.id   7d34450d906765cea66d2a7008031b44
#
_cell.length_a   1.000
_cell.length_b   1.000
_cell.length_c   1.000
_cell.angle_alpha   90.00
_cell.angle_beta   90.00
_cell.angle_gamma   90.00
#
_symmetry.space_group_name_H-M   'P 1'
#
loop_
_entity.id
_entity.type
_entity.pdbx_description
1 polymer ?
#
loop_
_entity_poly.entity_id
_entity_poly.type
_entity_poly.pdbx_seq_one_letter_code
_entity_poly.pdbx_strand_id
1 'polypeptide(L)'
;MPKDKQPLTVDQERFVRMSAQGKSRREILQAVFGLDLDSSPENEIHNADNKMSRWRKLPDFETVWKDEVRQILYGCTAEAVQVIKSQLRSDQGWLQNKAANDLLNYGKTQIYGDEERTVHVQIQGSPDLGEPDDDG
;
A
#
# COMPACT_ATOMS: atom_id res chain seq x y z
N MET A 1 30.55 7.26 16.89
CA MET A 1 29.39 6.45 16.77
C MET A 1 28.17 7.26 16.43
N PRO A 2 27.62 6.93 15.37
CA PRO A 2 26.42 7.65 15.03
C PRO A 2 25.42 7.51 16.16
N LYS A 3 24.73 8.55 16.37
CA LYS A 3 23.65 8.49 17.32
C LYS A 3 22.74 7.38 16.89
N ASP A 4 22.62 6.41 17.72
CA ASP A 4 21.79 5.29 17.36
C ASP A 4 20.37 5.76 17.20
N LYS A 5 19.75 5.29 16.14
CA LYS A 5 18.35 5.51 16.01
C LYS A 5 17.67 4.69 17.05
N GLN A 6 16.87 5.35 17.84
CA GLN A 6 16.06 4.62 18.78
C GLN A 6 14.90 4.02 18.03
N PRO A 7 14.64 2.74 18.26
CA PRO A 7 13.49 2.14 17.60
C PRO A 7 12.23 2.84 18.08
N LEU A 8 11.23 2.80 17.24
CA LEU A 8 9.94 3.36 17.62
C LEU A 8 9.37 2.56 18.78
N THR A 9 8.70 3.26 19.67
CA THR A 9 7.97 2.58 20.74
C THR A 9 6.80 1.82 20.13
N VAL A 10 6.22 0.92 20.94
CA VAL A 10 5.06 0.17 20.48
C VAL A 10 3.93 1.10 20.05
N ASP A 11 3.67 2.15 20.83
CA ASP A 11 2.62 3.09 20.50
C ASP A 11 2.95 3.87 19.24
N GLN A 12 4.20 4.28 19.08
CA GLN A 12 4.60 5.01 17.88
C GLN A 12 4.46 4.14 16.65
N GLU A 13 4.90 2.90 16.74
CA GLU A 13 4.78 2.01 15.59
C GLU A 13 3.31 1.74 15.27
N ARG A 14 2.48 1.54 16.27
CA ARG A 14 1.06 1.33 16.04
C ARG A 14 0.43 2.53 15.34
N PHE A 15 0.82 3.72 15.77
CA PHE A 15 0.35 4.94 15.13
C PHE A 15 0.73 4.99 13.66
N VAL A 16 1.99 4.67 13.35
CA VAL A 16 2.46 4.71 11.98
C VAL A 16 1.69 3.72 11.12
N ARG A 17 1.54 2.50 11.60
CA ARG A 17 0.88 1.47 10.81
C ARG A 17 -0.60 1.77 10.61
N MET A 18 -1.26 2.26 11.63
CA MET A 18 -2.67 2.64 11.50
C MET A 18 -2.84 3.81 10.53
N SER A 19 -1.89 4.76 10.56
CA SER A 19 -1.93 5.87 9.61
C SER A 19 -1.80 5.37 8.18
N ALA A 20 -0.88 4.43 7.95
CA ALA A 20 -0.71 3.86 6.62
C ALA A 20 -1.93 3.07 6.17
N GLN A 21 -2.65 2.47 7.11
CA GLN A 21 -3.86 1.73 6.79
C GLN A 21 -5.05 2.64 6.52
N GLY A 22 -4.88 3.94 6.70
CA GLY A 22 -5.97 4.88 6.47
C GLY A 22 -6.98 4.96 7.60
N LYS A 23 -6.59 4.53 8.79
CA LYS A 23 -7.49 4.60 9.95
C LYS A 23 -7.77 6.05 10.31
N SER A 24 -8.97 6.30 10.81
CA SER A 24 -9.37 7.65 11.15
C SER A 24 -8.69 8.12 12.43
N ARG A 25 -8.71 9.44 12.62
CA ARG A 25 -8.18 10.02 13.85
C ARG A 25 -8.85 9.43 15.07
N ARG A 26 -10.17 9.24 15.00
CA ARG A 26 -10.93 8.65 16.11
C ARG A 26 -10.41 7.27 16.46
N GLU A 27 -10.20 6.45 15.44
CA GLU A 27 -9.71 5.09 15.65
C GLU A 27 -8.30 5.09 16.23
N ILE A 28 -7.46 5.99 15.74
CA ILE A 28 -6.08 6.07 16.23
C ILE A 28 -6.05 6.53 17.68
N LEU A 29 -6.82 7.55 18.00
CA LEU A 29 -6.88 8.03 19.38
C LEU A 29 -7.33 6.93 20.33
N GLN A 30 -8.32 6.16 19.92
CA GLN A 30 -8.81 5.07 20.75
C GLN A 30 -7.75 3.98 20.91
N ALA A 31 -7.15 3.55 19.81
CA ALA A 31 -6.26 2.41 19.84
C ALA A 31 -4.91 2.72 20.47
N VAL A 32 -4.38 3.90 20.21
CA VAL A 32 -3.02 4.25 20.65
C VAL A 32 -3.02 4.93 22.00
N PHE A 33 -3.98 5.81 22.25
CA PHE A 33 -4.01 6.63 23.45
C PHE A 33 -5.13 6.26 24.41
N GLY A 34 -6.04 5.41 23.98
CA GLY A 34 -7.19 5.06 24.83
C GLY A 34 -8.15 6.21 25.02
N LEU A 35 -8.18 7.15 24.08
CA LEU A 35 -9.01 8.35 24.21
C LEU A 35 -10.22 8.25 23.29
N ASP A 36 -11.35 8.74 23.79
CA ASP A 36 -12.59 8.82 23.03
C ASP A 36 -12.76 10.26 22.58
N LEU A 37 -12.84 10.46 21.28
CA LEU A 37 -12.90 11.80 20.70
C LEU A 37 -14.09 12.60 21.25
N ASP A 38 -15.17 11.92 21.57
CA ASP A 38 -16.39 12.59 22.00
C ASP A 38 -16.48 12.79 23.51
N SER A 39 -15.79 11.96 24.29
CA SER A 39 -15.99 11.98 25.74
C SER A 39 -14.73 12.27 26.54
N SER A 40 -13.55 12.11 25.96
CA SER A 40 -12.30 12.39 26.68
C SER A 40 -12.07 13.88 26.79
N PRO A 41 -11.33 14.33 27.83
CA PRO A 41 -11.06 15.77 28.00
C PRO A 41 -10.32 16.35 26.80
N GLU A 42 -10.66 17.57 26.43
CA GLU A 42 -10.08 18.22 25.27
C GLU A 42 -8.57 18.37 25.40
N ASN A 43 -8.10 18.67 26.61
CA ASN A 43 -6.66 18.85 26.77
C ASN A 43 -5.89 17.56 26.52
N GLU A 44 -6.47 16.41 26.89
CA GLU A 44 -5.83 15.14 26.61
C GLU A 44 -5.81 14.83 25.12
N ILE A 45 -6.92 15.14 24.45
CA ILE A 45 -6.98 14.94 23.00
C ILE A 45 -5.97 15.86 22.31
N HIS A 46 -5.89 17.09 22.77
CA HIS A 46 -4.93 18.04 22.20
C HIS A 46 -3.50 17.56 22.38
N ASN A 47 -3.18 17.06 23.58
CA ASN A 47 -1.86 16.53 23.86
C ASN A 47 -1.53 15.35 22.95
N ALA A 48 -2.53 14.47 22.73
CA ALA A 48 -2.35 13.33 21.85
C ALA A 48 -2.09 13.79 20.41
N ASP A 49 -2.86 14.79 19.95
CA ASP A 49 -2.65 15.34 18.61
C ASP A 49 -1.25 15.89 18.46
N ASN A 50 -0.76 16.56 19.48
CA ASN A 50 0.59 17.11 19.45
C ASN A 50 1.63 16.01 19.39
N LYS A 51 1.42 14.92 20.12
CA LYS A 51 2.32 13.78 20.07
C LYS A 51 2.33 13.16 18.68
N MET A 52 1.16 13.00 18.09
CA MET A 52 1.06 12.43 16.74
C MET A 52 1.80 13.31 15.74
N SER A 53 1.66 14.62 15.87
CA SER A 53 2.38 15.56 15.01
C SER A 53 3.88 15.39 15.12
N ARG A 54 4.38 15.23 16.34
CA ARG A 54 5.80 15.03 16.54
C ARG A 54 6.26 13.68 16.01
N TRP A 55 5.44 12.66 16.20
CA TRP A 55 5.79 11.31 15.74
C TRP A 55 5.90 11.24 14.22
N ARG A 56 5.11 12.04 13.51
CA ARG A 56 5.20 12.06 12.04
C ARG A 56 6.54 12.58 11.57
N LYS A 57 7.27 13.26 12.42
CA LYS A 57 8.58 13.81 12.06
C LYS A 57 9.74 12.94 12.50
N LEU A 58 9.45 11.80 13.11
CA LEU A 58 10.52 10.90 13.53
C LEU A 58 11.21 10.29 12.32
N PRO A 59 12.53 10.08 12.41
CA PRO A 59 13.28 9.55 11.27
C PRO A 59 12.75 8.22 10.76
N ASP A 60 12.28 7.38 11.68
CA ASP A 60 11.83 6.04 11.29
C ASP A 60 10.36 5.99 10.88
N PHE A 61 9.65 7.11 10.97
CA PHE A 61 8.24 7.13 10.60
C PHE A 61 8.05 6.67 9.16
N GLU A 62 8.81 7.28 8.25
CA GLU A 62 8.64 6.99 6.84
C GLU A 62 8.99 5.55 6.52
N THR A 63 10.03 5.03 7.15
CA THR A 63 10.45 3.66 6.91
C THR A 63 9.35 2.66 7.30
N VAL A 64 8.79 2.83 8.48
CA VAL A 64 7.75 1.93 8.95
C VAL A 64 6.46 2.13 8.14
N TRP A 65 6.17 3.37 7.81
CA TRP A 65 4.99 3.69 7.01
C TRP A 65 5.06 3.00 5.65
N LYS A 66 6.20 3.09 5.00
CA LYS A 66 6.39 2.44 3.71
C LYS A 66 6.32 0.93 3.81
N ASP A 67 6.84 0.38 4.90
CA ASP A 67 6.76 -1.04 5.13
C ASP A 67 5.30 -1.50 5.23
N GLU A 68 4.51 -0.76 5.98
CA GLU A 68 3.10 -1.11 6.13
C GLU A 68 2.36 -0.98 4.81
N VAL A 69 2.62 0.09 4.06
CA VAL A 69 2.00 0.27 2.75
C VAL A 69 2.36 -0.90 1.83
N ARG A 70 3.62 -1.32 1.88
CA ARG A 70 4.05 -2.44 1.05
C ARG A 70 3.30 -3.71 1.41
N GLN A 71 3.12 -3.97 2.69
CA GLN A 71 2.38 -5.15 3.13
C GLN A 71 0.93 -5.10 2.68
N ILE A 72 0.32 -3.92 2.77
CA ILE A 72 -1.05 -3.74 2.31
C ILE A 72 -1.14 -4.01 0.81
N LEU A 73 -0.20 -3.47 0.05
CA LEU A 73 -0.19 -3.66 -1.39
C LEU A 73 -0.02 -5.13 -1.77
N TYR A 74 0.85 -5.84 -1.06
CA TYR A 74 1.01 -7.26 -1.32
C TYR A 74 -0.29 -8.02 -1.06
N GLY A 75 -0.99 -7.67 0.00
CA GLY A 75 -2.28 -8.29 0.28
C GLY A 75 -3.30 -8.00 -0.79
N CYS A 76 -3.38 -6.74 -1.21
CA CYS A 76 -4.30 -6.36 -2.27
C CYS A 76 -3.93 -7.01 -3.60
N THR A 77 -2.63 -7.13 -3.86
CA THR A 77 -2.17 -7.78 -5.08
C THR A 77 -2.60 -9.22 -5.11
N ALA A 78 -2.50 -9.92 -3.99
CA ALA A 78 -2.93 -11.30 -3.93
C ALA A 78 -4.41 -11.44 -4.26
N GLU A 79 -5.24 -10.55 -3.71
CA GLU A 79 -6.66 -10.56 -4.01
C GLU A 79 -6.94 -10.23 -5.47
N ALA A 80 -6.23 -9.23 -5.98
CA ALA A 80 -6.39 -8.83 -7.38
C ALA A 80 -6.01 -9.97 -8.32
N VAL A 81 -4.96 -10.69 -7.98
CA VAL A 81 -4.54 -11.83 -8.80
C VAL A 81 -5.62 -12.90 -8.82
N GLN A 82 -6.28 -13.13 -7.69
CA GLN A 82 -7.37 -14.12 -7.65
C GLN A 82 -8.52 -13.70 -8.55
N VAL A 83 -8.87 -12.42 -8.54
CA VAL A 83 -9.92 -11.92 -9.41
C VAL A 83 -9.52 -12.08 -10.87
N ILE A 84 -8.28 -11.72 -11.20
CA ILE A 84 -7.79 -11.83 -12.57
C ILE A 84 -7.77 -13.28 -13.03
N LYS A 85 -7.36 -14.19 -12.15
CA LYS A 85 -7.39 -15.62 -12.48
C LYS A 85 -8.80 -16.08 -12.80
N SER A 86 -9.77 -15.59 -12.04
CA SER A 86 -11.16 -15.92 -12.31
C SER A 86 -11.58 -15.42 -13.70
N GLN A 87 -11.16 -14.20 -14.04
CA GLN A 87 -11.48 -13.64 -15.35
C GLN A 87 -10.77 -14.37 -16.48
N LEU A 88 -9.59 -14.91 -16.22
CA LEU A 88 -8.88 -15.69 -17.22
C LEU A 88 -9.62 -16.95 -17.59
N ARG A 89 -10.47 -17.44 -16.71
CA ARG A 89 -11.28 -18.64 -16.98
C ARG A 89 -12.62 -18.29 -17.60
N SER A 90 -12.85 -17.02 -17.90
CA SER A 90 -14.08 -16.57 -18.48
C SER A 90 -14.21 -17.07 -19.93
N ASP A 91 -15.43 -17.28 -20.39
CA ASP A 91 -15.68 -17.62 -21.76
C ASP A 91 -15.54 -16.44 -22.71
N GLN A 92 -15.45 -15.24 -22.17
CA GLN A 92 -15.38 -14.04 -22.98
C GLN A 92 -13.93 -13.67 -23.28
N GLY A 93 -13.59 -13.74 -24.57
CA GLY A 93 -12.20 -13.52 -24.98
C GLY A 93 -11.65 -12.17 -24.59
N TRP A 94 -12.46 -11.11 -24.70
CA TRP A 94 -11.97 -9.78 -24.35
C TRP A 94 -11.62 -9.69 -22.87
N LEU A 95 -12.37 -10.38 -22.04
CA LEU A 95 -12.12 -10.37 -20.61
C LEU A 95 -10.86 -11.16 -20.28
N GLN A 96 -10.64 -12.27 -20.98
CA GLN A 96 -9.41 -13.04 -20.80
C GLN A 96 -8.19 -12.21 -21.18
N ASN A 97 -8.27 -11.49 -22.28
CA ASN A 97 -7.15 -10.66 -22.73
C ASN A 97 -6.86 -9.53 -21.76
N LYS A 98 -7.93 -8.90 -21.30
CA LYS A 98 -7.77 -7.82 -20.32
C LYS A 98 -7.11 -8.34 -19.05
N ALA A 99 -7.57 -9.51 -18.58
CA ALA A 99 -7.03 -10.10 -17.37
C ALA A 99 -5.56 -10.44 -17.53
N ALA A 100 -5.17 -10.97 -18.69
CA ALA A 100 -3.77 -11.29 -18.93
C ALA A 100 -2.91 -10.04 -18.89
N ASN A 101 -3.37 -8.97 -19.50
CA ASN A 101 -2.64 -7.71 -19.49
C ASN A 101 -2.54 -7.13 -18.09
N ASP A 102 -3.63 -7.19 -17.34
CA ASP A 102 -3.64 -6.70 -15.97
C ASP A 102 -2.63 -7.47 -15.11
N LEU A 103 -2.57 -8.78 -15.29
CA LEU A 103 -1.65 -9.61 -14.53
C LEU A 103 -0.20 -9.23 -14.83
N LEU A 104 0.11 -9.03 -16.11
CA LEU A 104 1.46 -8.62 -16.51
C LEU A 104 1.81 -7.26 -15.90
N ASN A 105 0.87 -6.34 -15.89
CA ASN A 105 1.11 -5.02 -15.32
C ASN A 105 1.33 -5.09 -13.82
N TYR A 106 0.56 -5.89 -13.11
CA TYR A 106 0.78 -6.07 -11.68
C TYR A 106 2.15 -6.66 -11.41
N GLY A 107 2.54 -7.65 -12.21
CA GLY A 107 3.85 -8.25 -12.04
C GLY A 107 4.97 -7.26 -12.20
N LYS A 108 4.89 -6.44 -13.24
CA LYS A 108 5.90 -5.41 -13.47
C LYS A 108 5.96 -4.42 -12.32
N THR A 109 4.83 -3.95 -11.90
CA THR A 109 4.75 -2.87 -10.93
C THR A 109 5.12 -3.32 -9.53
N GLN A 110 4.61 -4.47 -9.12
CA GLN A 110 4.71 -4.90 -7.74
C GLN A 110 5.94 -5.75 -7.45
N ILE A 111 6.43 -6.45 -8.45
CA ILE A 111 7.51 -7.40 -8.23
C ILE A 111 8.85 -6.81 -8.63
N TYR A 112 8.93 -6.19 -9.78
CA TYR A 112 10.21 -5.69 -10.29
C TYR A 112 10.54 -4.29 -9.83
N GLY A 113 9.55 -3.51 -9.49
CA GLY A 113 9.80 -2.18 -8.99
C GLY A 113 10.51 -1.31 -10.00
N ASP A 114 11.59 -0.69 -9.56
CA ASP A 114 12.31 0.25 -10.42
C ASP A 114 13.02 -0.43 -11.58
N GLU A 115 13.25 -1.70 -11.48
CA GLU A 115 13.92 -2.44 -12.55
C GLU A 115 13.00 -2.73 -13.71
N GLU A 116 11.76 -2.56 -13.49
CA GLU A 116 10.75 -2.87 -14.46
C GLU A 116 10.88 -2.08 -15.75
N ARG A 117 11.57 -0.98 -15.71
CA ARG A 117 11.75 -0.17 -16.92
C ARG A 117 12.40 -0.93 -18.04
N THR A 118 13.30 -1.83 -17.69
CA THR A 118 13.97 -2.64 -18.70
C THR A 118 13.06 -3.75 -19.20
N VAL A 119 12.35 -4.38 -18.27
CA VAL A 119 11.45 -5.48 -18.60
C VAL A 119 10.26 -4.99 -19.42
N HIS A 120 9.81 -3.80 -19.10
CA HIS A 120 8.65 -3.20 -19.73
C HIS A 120 8.74 -3.22 -21.25
N VAL A 121 9.89 -2.90 -21.80
CA VAL A 121 10.05 -2.81 -23.23
C VAL A 121 9.79 -4.17 -23.89
N GLN A 122 10.23 -5.22 -23.26
CA GLN A 122 10.06 -6.55 -23.83
C GLN A 122 8.60 -6.94 -23.92
N ILE A 123 7.86 -6.64 -22.88
CA ILE A 123 6.46 -7.02 -22.82
C ILE A 123 5.65 -6.23 -23.82
N GLN A 124 5.98 -4.97 -23.98
CA GLN A 124 5.27 -4.12 -24.92
C GLN A 124 5.37 -4.63 -26.33
N GLY A 125 6.44 -5.30 -26.62
CA GLY A 125 6.66 -5.77 -27.97
C GLY A 125 5.78 -6.93 -28.40
N SER A 126 5.14 -7.53 -27.47
CA SER A 126 4.27 -8.64 -27.85
C SER A 126 2.99 -8.12 -28.39
N PRO A 127 2.42 -8.11 -29.24
CA PRO A 127 1.27 -7.59 -29.68
C PRO A 127 0.10 -7.61 -29.71
N ASP A 128 0.35 -7.43 -29.69
CA ASP A 128 -0.43 -7.15 -29.58
C ASP A 128 -1.25 -7.57 -29.51
N LEU A 129 -0.56 -8.07 -29.26
CA LEU A 129 -1.66 -8.58 -29.06
C LEU A 129 -2.80 -7.90 -29.40
N GLY A 130 -2.96 -7.26 -29.99
CA GLY A 130 -3.85 -6.68 -30.16
C GLY A 130 -3.98 -5.96 -30.69
N GLU A 131 -3.60 -6.06 -30.79
CA GLU A 131 -3.70 -5.54 -31.41
C GLU A 131 -3.85 -5.49 -31.99
N PRO A 132 -4.15 -5.74 -32.25
CA PRO A 132 -4.36 -5.78 -32.93
C PRO A 132 -4.53 -5.54 -33.47
N ASP A 133 -4.62 -5.61 -33.75
CA ASP A 133 -4.78 -5.42 -34.46
C ASP A 133 -4.74 -5.31 -35.02
N ASP A 134 -4.62 -5.39 -35.07
CA ASP A 134 -4.68 -5.31 -35.73
C ASP A 134 -4.82 -5.49 -36.27
N ASP A 135 -4.77 -5.70 -36.37
CA ASP A 135 -4.96 -5.83 -36.94
C ASP A 135 -5.33 -5.77 -37.01
N GLY A 136 -5.33 -5.98 -36.83
CA GLY A 136 -5.56 -5.77 -36.97
C GLY A 136 -5.78 -5.71 -36.97
#